data_e43794a54f2025b075229cd3d87b6d84
#
_entry.id   e43794a54f2025b075229cd3d87b6d84
#
_cell.length_a   1.000
_cell.length_b   1.000
_cell.length_c   1.000
_cell.angle_alpha   90.00
_cell.angle_beta   90.00
_cell.angle_gamma   90.00
#
_symmetry.space_group_name_H-M   'P 1'
#
loop_
_entity.id
_entity.type
_entity.pdbx_description
1 polymer ?
#
loop_
_entity_poly.entity_id
_entity_poly.type
_entity_poly.pdbx_seq_one_letter_code
_entity_poly.pdbx_strand_id
1 'polypeptide(L)'
;MDFRRVVYTKMSPAKVKENRSFFKSHVKRAFVRWLAYEGWLDEVLDKRDMKTAKTKGYLPEYLDIHHMLPLSGADGPLVNNFSNLCVLHKEVHKQINKEIFQPQLQGMYNKPYGYQQVIDIPLFPPVDVEGIKKYLDKSKKYGIILPKERGW
;
A
#
# COMPACT_ATOMS: atom_id res chain seq x y z
N MET A 1 -17.10 0.50 3.89
CA MET A 1 -15.77 1.07 3.52
C MET A 1 -15.95 2.55 3.23
N ASP A 2 -15.12 3.40 3.81
CA ASP A 2 -15.16 4.82 3.59
C ASP A 2 -14.34 5.20 2.35
N PHE A 3 -14.82 6.20 1.61
CA PHE A 3 -14.16 6.71 0.41
C PHE A 3 -13.93 8.21 0.53
N ARG A 4 -12.90 8.69 -0.14
CA ARG A 4 -12.66 10.12 -0.31
C ARG A 4 -12.52 10.44 -1.78
N ARG A 5 -13.12 11.55 -2.19
CA ARG A 5 -13.02 12.06 -3.55
C ARG A 5 -11.75 12.88 -3.70
N VAL A 6 -10.92 12.54 -4.68
CA VAL A 6 -9.63 13.20 -4.93
C VAL A 6 -9.45 13.48 -6.41
N VAL A 7 -8.53 14.39 -6.72
CA VAL A 7 -8.14 14.67 -8.11
C VAL A 7 -6.95 13.79 -8.46
N TYR A 8 -7.11 12.95 -9.48
CA TYR A 8 -6.03 12.21 -10.10
C TYR A 8 -5.53 13.01 -11.29
N THR A 9 -4.23 13.36 -11.29
CA THR A 9 -3.59 14.07 -12.40
C THR A 9 -2.67 13.12 -13.11
N LYS A 10 -2.90 12.88 -14.41
CA LYS A 10 -2.06 11.94 -15.17
C LYS A 10 -0.63 12.47 -15.26
N MET A 11 0.30 11.75 -14.63
CA MET A 11 1.73 12.08 -14.67
C MET A 11 2.42 11.41 -15.85
N SER A 12 3.51 12.03 -16.33
CA SER A 12 4.35 11.42 -17.37
C SER A 12 5.05 10.16 -16.84
N PRO A 13 5.45 9.22 -17.73
CA PRO A 13 6.21 8.04 -17.31
C PRO A 13 7.49 8.40 -16.55
N ALA A 14 8.17 9.48 -16.94
CA ALA A 14 9.37 9.95 -16.23
C ALA A 14 9.05 10.37 -14.81
N LYS A 15 7.94 11.09 -14.60
CA LYS A 15 7.51 11.53 -13.27
C LYS A 15 7.07 10.35 -12.41
N VAL A 16 6.35 9.40 -12.97
CA VAL A 16 5.94 8.17 -12.26
C VAL A 16 7.18 7.39 -11.81
N LYS A 17 8.17 7.25 -12.69
CA LYS A 17 9.44 6.58 -12.36
C LYS A 17 10.18 7.30 -11.23
N GLU A 18 10.23 8.63 -11.28
CA GLU A 18 10.83 9.46 -10.24
C GLU A 18 10.12 9.26 -8.89
N ASN A 19 8.79 9.31 -8.88
CA ASN A 19 7.99 9.09 -7.68
C ASN A 19 8.25 7.71 -7.07
N ARG A 20 8.33 6.68 -7.93
CA ARG A 20 8.59 5.30 -7.50
C ARG A 20 10.01 5.12 -6.95
N SER A 21 11.01 5.71 -7.62
CA SER A 21 12.40 5.66 -7.17
C SER A 21 12.58 6.34 -5.82
N PHE A 22 11.96 7.50 -5.64
CA PHE A 22 12.01 8.22 -4.38
C PHE A 22 11.33 7.42 -3.27
N PHE A 23 10.18 6.81 -3.54
CA PHE A 23 9.50 5.95 -2.58
C PHE A 23 10.43 4.82 -2.12
N LYS A 24 11.02 4.09 -3.06
CA LYS A 24 11.89 2.95 -2.76
C LYS A 24 13.14 3.34 -1.97
N SER A 25 13.75 4.47 -2.31
CA SER A 25 15.03 4.87 -1.72
C SER A 25 14.91 5.66 -0.43
N HIS A 26 13.82 6.45 -0.24
CA HIS A 26 13.75 7.42 0.85
C HIS A 26 12.52 7.27 1.75
N VAL A 27 11.49 6.55 1.33
CA VAL A 27 10.20 6.55 2.03
C VAL A 27 9.83 5.19 2.60
N LYS A 28 9.91 4.15 1.80
CA LYS A 28 9.38 2.82 2.13
C LYS A 28 9.87 2.29 3.48
N ARG A 29 11.18 2.22 3.66
CA ARG A 29 11.78 1.66 4.88
C ARG A 29 11.54 2.57 6.09
N ALA A 30 11.58 3.87 5.89
CA ALA A 30 11.28 4.83 6.94
C ALA A 30 9.83 4.71 7.43
N PHE A 31 8.89 4.54 6.51
CA PHE A 31 7.48 4.35 6.84
C PHE A 31 7.27 3.08 7.66
N VAL A 32 7.86 1.96 7.24
CA VAL A 32 7.74 0.68 7.96
C VAL A 32 8.33 0.78 9.37
N ARG A 33 9.51 1.40 9.52
CA ARG A 33 10.13 1.62 10.84
C ARG A 33 9.22 2.47 11.73
N TRP A 34 8.67 3.53 11.18
CA TRP A 34 7.76 4.41 11.90
C TRP A 34 6.54 3.64 12.40
N LEU A 35 5.92 2.85 11.54
CA LEU A 35 4.77 2.01 11.92
C LEU A 35 5.12 1.04 13.05
N ALA A 36 6.29 0.41 12.95
CA ALA A 36 6.74 -0.55 13.95
C ALA A 36 6.94 0.11 15.33
N TYR A 37 7.57 1.28 15.37
CA TYR A 37 7.81 2.02 16.60
C TYR A 37 6.54 2.65 17.18
N GLU A 38 5.57 3.00 16.35
CA GLU A 38 4.29 3.57 16.79
C GLU A 38 3.27 2.50 17.23
N GLY A 39 3.61 1.23 17.10
CA GLY A 39 2.73 0.13 17.54
C GLY A 39 1.68 -0.30 16.51
N TRP A 40 1.67 0.26 15.30
CA TRP A 40 0.67 -0.07 14.29
C TRP A 40 0.74 -1.52 13.79
N LEU A 41 1.92 -2.15 13.93
CA LEU A 41 2.14 -3.52 13.44
C LEU A 41 2.04 -4.58 14.52
N ASP A 42 1.76 -4.20 15.77
CA ASP A 42 1.80 -5.10 16.92
C ASP A 42 0.86 -6.29 16.81
N GLU A 43 -0.32 -6.10 16.21
CA GLU A 43 -1.32 -7.16 16.08
C GLU A 43 -1.16 -8.04 14.86
N VAL A 44 -0.27 -7.68 13.93
CA VAL A 44 -0.15 -8.38 12.64
C VAL A 44 1.21 -9.01 12.40
N LEU A 45 2.25 -8.64 13.16
CA LEU A 45 3.58 -9.22 13.04
C LEU A 45 3.96 -10.02 14.28
N ASP A 46 4.68 -11.14 14.07
CA ASP A 46 5.31 -11.87 15.16
C ASP A 46 6.61 -11.16 15.59
N LYS A 47 7.25 -11.70 16.62
CA LYS A 47 8.49 -11.11 17.17
C LYS A 47 9.60 -10.95 16.14
N ARG A 48 9.81 -11.95 15.30
CA ARG A 48 10.87 -11.95 14.30
C ARG A 48 10.62 -10.90 13.24
N ASP A 49 9.41 -10.86 12.70
CA ASP A 49 9.03 -9.89 11.66
C ASP A 49 9.01 -8.47 12.22
N MET A 50 8.60 -8.30 13.49
CA MET A 50 8.65 -7.00 14.16
C MET A 50 10.10 -6.50 14.30
N LYS A 51 11.01 -7.37 14.68
CA LYS A 51 12.44 -7.01 14.76
C LYS A 51 12.98 -6.56 13.41
N THR A 52 12.64 -7.28 12.34
CA THR A 52 13.04 -6.93 10.98
C THR A 52 12.43 -5.59 10.54
N ALA A 53 11.16 -5.34 10.87
CA ALA A 53 10.49 -4.08 10.57
C ALA A 53 11.18 -2.90 11.29
N LYS A 54 11.51 -3.06 12.56
CA LYS A 54 12.18 -2.02 13.36
C LYS A 54 13.60 -1.75 12.90
N THR A 55 14.37 -2.79 12.59
CA THR A 55 15.81 -2.64 12.29
C THR A 55 16.05 -2.34 10.81
N LYS A 56 15.37 -3.04 9.91
CA LYS A 56 15.61 -2.95 8.46
C LYS A 56 14.51 -2.21 7.69
N GLY A 57 13.34 -2.01 8.30
CA GLY A 57 12.22 -1.40 7.60
C GLY A 57 11.60 -2.32 6.55
N TYR A 58 11.63 -3.63 6.76
CA TYR A 58 11.05 -4.63 5.86
C TYR A 58 9.79 -5.23 6.43
N LEU A 59 8.81 -5.44 5.56
CA LEU A 59 7.57 -6.16 5.85
C LEU A 59 7.67 -7.60 5.35
N PRO A 60 6.89 -8.54 5.93
CA PRO A 60 6.72 -9.87 5.35
C PRO A 60 6.18 -9.78 3.92
N GLU A 61 6.46 -10.79 3.11
CA GLU A 61 6.12 -10.82 1.69
C GLU A 61 4.62 -10.71 1.42
N TYR A 62 3.77 -11.16 2.33
CA TYR A 62 2.32 -11.11 2.15
C TYR A 62 1.69 -9.74 2.45
N LEU A 63 2.49 -8.75 2.85
CA LEU A 63 2.04 -7.38 3.09
C LEU A 63 2.63 -6.43 2.06
N ASP A 64 1.79 -5.52 1.57
CA ASP A 64 2.18 -4.47 0.63
C ASP A 64 1.96 -3.10 1.24
N ILE A 65 2.76 -2.13 0.81
CA ILE A 65 2.47 -0.72 1.06
C ILE A 65 1.68 -0.19 -0.13
N HIS A 66 0.50 0.36 0.16
CA HIS A 66 -0.41 0.91 -0.83
C HIS A 66 -0.40 2.44 -0.77
N HIS A 67 -0.32 3.07 -1.93
CA HIS A 67 -0.53 4.52 -2.06
C HIS A 67 -2.02 4.74 -2.27
N MET A 68 -2.70 5.39 -1.31
CA MET A 68 -4.15 5.62 -1.43
C MET A 68 -4.49 6.49 -2.64
N LEU A 69 -3.78 7.60 -2.86
CA LEU A 69 -3.73 8.27 -4.16
C LEU A 69 -2.56 7.64 -4.93
N PRO A 70 -2.81 7.01 -6.09
CA PRO A 70 -1.76 6.27 -6.81
C PRO A 70 -0.52 7.09 -7.16
N LEU A 71 0.64 6.44 -7.18
CA LEU A 71 1.93 7.03 -7.57
C LEU A 71 1.88 7.78 -8.89
N SER A 72 1.03 7.31 -9.81
CA SER A 72 0.86 7.90 -11.14
C SER A 72 -0.07 9.10 -11.18
N GLY A 73 -0.67 9.48 -10.04
CA GLY A 73 -1.78 10.41 -10.00
C GLY A 73 -1.50 11.79 -9.42
N ALA A 74 -0.29 12.05 -8.93
CA ALA A 74 0.06 13.36 -8.37
C ALA A 74 1.58 13.51 -8.20
N ASP A 75 2.01 14.69 -7.72
CA ASP A 75 3.41 14.97 -7.46
C ASP A 75 3.98 14.12 -6.32
N GLY A 76 5.28 13.88 -6.37
CA GLY A 76 6.01 13.04 -5.41
C GLY A 76 5.78 13.37 -3.94
N PRO A 77 5.89 14.65 -3.52
CA PRO A 77 5.65 15.01 -2.12
C PRO A 77 4.26 14.65 -1.62
N LEU A 78 3.25 14.68 -2.49
CA LEU A 78 1.89 14.31 -2.12
C LEU A 78 1.71 12.80 -2.05
N VAL A 79 2.10 12.07 -3.10
CA VAL A 79 1.89 10.62 -3.15
C VAL A 79 2.76 9.86 -2.16
N ASN A 80 3.94 10.37 -1.85
CA ASN A 80 4.91 9.74 -0.94
C ASN A 80 4.83 10.25 0.51
N ASN A 81 3.84 11.07 0.82
CA ASN A 81 3.59 11.47 2.19
C ASN A 81 3.07 10.26 2.99
N PHE A 82 3.51 10.11 4.24
CA PHE A 82 3.07 9.00 5.09
C PHE A 82 1.55 8.94 5.22
N SER A 83 0.87 10.09 5.22
CA SER A 83 -0.60 10.14 5.28
C SER A 83 -1.29 9.53 4.06
N ASN A 84 -0.57 9.32 2.97
CA ASN A 84 -1.06 8.67 1.76
C ASN A 84 -0.73 7.19 1.68
N LEU A 85 -0.05 6.64 2.68
CA LEU A 85 0.44 5.26 2.68
C LEU A 85 -0.31 4.42 3.71
N CYS A 86 -0.53 3.16 3.36
CA CYS A 86 -1.08 2.18 4.29
C CYS A 86 -0.55 0.79 3.97
N VAL A 87 -0.57 -0.08 4.98
CA VAL A 87 -0.17 -1.49 4.81
C VAL A 87 -1.41 -2.34 4.64
N LEU A 88 -1.46 -3.10 3.57
CA LEU A 88 -2.55 -4.01 3.23
C LEU A 88 -2.01 -5.42 3.03
N HIS A 89 -2.86 -6.42 3.24
CA HIS A 89 -2.58 -7.76 2.74
C HIS A 89 -2.58 -7.72 1.20
N LYS A 90 -1.70 -8.49 0.57
CA LYS A 90 -1.59 -8.56 -0.91
C LYS A 90 -2.93 -8.81 -1.59
N GLU A 91 -3.76 -9.68 -1.03
CA GLU A 91 -5.05 -10.01 -1.64
C GLU A 91 -6.03 -8.83 -1.60
N VAL A 92 -6.02 -8.06 -0.53
CA VAL A 92 -6.81 -6.81 -0.45
C VAL A 92 -6.30 -5.81 -1.48
N HIS A 93 -4.98 -5.67 -1.61
CA HIS A 93 -4.37 -4.76 -2.57
C HIS A 93 -4.76 -5.10 -4.01
N LYS A 94 -4.69 -6.38 -4.37
CA LYS A 94 -5.12 -6.86 -5.70
C LYS A 94 -6.60 -6.55 -5.95
N GLN A 95 -7.43 -6.81 -4.96
CA GLN A 95 -8.88 -6.65 -5.07
C GLN A 95 -9.27 -5.19 -5.28
N ILE A 96 -8.71 -4.26 -4.51
CA ILE A 96 -9.03 -2.83 -4.67
C ILE A 96 -8.50 -2.28 -5.99
N ASN A 97 -7.36 -2.76 -6.47
CA ASN A 97 -6.85 -2.35 -7.78
C ASN A 97 -7.79 -2.80 -8.89
N LYS A 98 -8.26 -4.03 -8.84
CA LYS A 98 -9.16 -4.59 -9.85
C LYS A 98 -10.56 -3.99 -9.80
N GLU A 99 -11.12 -3.82 -8.63
CA GLU A 99 -12.53 -3.46 -8.46
C GLU A 99 -12.78 -1.95 -8.34
N ILE A 100 -11.79 -1.19 -7.85
CA ILE A 100 -11.94 0.24 -7.57
C ILE A 100 -11.12 1.10 -8.51
N PHE A 101 -9.80 0.86 -8.62
CA PHE A 101 -8.94 1.74 -9.39
C PHE A 101 -9.03 1.50 -10.89
N GLN A 102 -8.93 0.27 -11.36
CA GLN A 102 -8.97 -0.02 -12.79
C GLN A 102 -10.23 0.49 -13.49
N PRO A 103 -11.44 0.28 -12.95
CA PRO A 103 -12.65 0.82 -13.59
C PRO A 103 -12.65 2.34 -13.73
N GLN A 104 -12.07 3.04 -12.76
CA GLN A 104 -12.02 4.51 -12.78
C GLN A 104 -10.93 5.06 -13.68
N LEU A 105 -9.83 4.33 -13.86
CA LEU A 105 -8.63 4.82 -14.55
C LEU A 105 -8.42 4.20 -15.94
N GLN A 106 -9.25 3.28 -16.36
CA GLN A 106 -9.07 2.56 -17.64
C GLN A 106 -9.02 3.48 -18.87
N GLY A 107 -9.69 4.62 -18.81
CA GLY A 107 -9.68 5.58 -19.91
C GLY A 107 -8.50 6.54 -19.92
N MET A 108 -7.63 6.48 -18.91
CA MET A 108 -6.54 7.46 -18.77
C MET A 108 -5.40 7.25 -19.75
N TYR A 109 -5.26 6.04 -20.33
CA TYR A 109 -4.14 5.73 -21.21
C TYR A 109 -4.09 6.61 -22.47
N ASN A 110 -5.24 7.10 -22.97
CA ASN A 110 -5.34 7.94 -24.16
C ASN A 110 -5.49 9.43 -23.83
N LYS A 111 -5.38 9.81 -22.56
CA LYS A 111 -5.44 11.21 -22.17
C LYS A 111 -4.06 11.84 -22.14
N PRO A 112 -3.94 13.15 -22.37
CA PRO A 112 -2.66 13.84 -22.30
C PRO A 112 -2.14 13.91 -20.86
N TYR A 113 -0.82 14.04 -20.71
CA TYR A 113 -0.23 14.28 -19.39
C TYR A 113 -0.74 15.60 -18.83
N GLY A 114 -1.02 15.62 -17.53
CA GLY A 114 -1.65 16.75 -16.87
C GLY A 114 -3.18 16.71 -16.87
N TYR A 115 -3.77 15.76 -17.60
CA TYR A 115 -5.22 15.57 -17.55
C TYR A 115 -5.66 15.20 -16.14
N GLN A 116 -6.72 15.85 -15.65
CA GLN A 116 -7.25 15.64 -14.32
C GLN A 116 -8.59 14.91 -14.36
N GLN A 117 -8.76 13.95 -13.47
CA GLN A 117 -10.01 13.22 -13.29
C GLN A 117 -10.27 13.09 -11.80
N VAL A 118 -11.52 13.33 -11.40
CA VAL A 118 -11.96 13.07 -10.03
C VAL A 118 -12.20 11.58 -9.87
N ILE A 119 -11.59 10.98 -8.85
CA ILE A 119 -11.79 9.57 -8.53
C ILE A 119 -12.14 9.41 -7.05
N ASP A 120 -12.76 8.29 -6.73
CA ASP A 120 -13.03 7.88 -5.35
C ASP A 120 -11.98 6.88 -4.91
N ILE A 121 -11.30 7.17 -3.81
CA ILE A 121 -10.29 6.27 -3.24
C ILE A 121 -10.78 5.71 -1.92
N PRO A 122 -10.56 4.40 -1.67
CA PRO A 122 -10.90 3.83 -0.36
C PRO A 122 -9.93 4.34 0.68
N LEU A 123 -10.43 4.64 1.88
CA LEU A 123 -9.62 5.10 3.00
C LEU A 123 -9.27 3.93 3.90
N PHE A 124 -8.01 3.86 4.29
CA PHE A 124 -7.50 2.86 5.22
C PHE A 124 -6.76 3.54 6.36
N PRO A 125 -6.75 2.94 7.56
CA PRO A 125 -5.79 3.33 8.59
C PRO A 125 -4.36 3.01 8.12
N PRO A 126 -3.32 3.50 8.79
CA PRO A 126 -1.94 3.21 8.41
C PRO A 126 -1.63 1.73 8.24
N VAL A 127 -2.32 0.85 8.98
CA VAL A 127 -2.27 -0.61 8.82
C VAL A 127 -3.69 -1.15 8.85
N ASP A 128 -4.08 -1.89 7.83
CA ASP A 128 -5.40 -2.53 7.74
C ASP A 128 -5.40 -3.82 8.57
N VAL A 129 -5.47 -3.68 9.88
CA VAL A 129 -5.38 -4.81 10.81
C VAL A 129 -6.48 -5.84 10.55
N GLU A 130 -7.73 -5.40 10.37
CA GLU A 130 -8.86 -6.30 10.13
C GLU A 130 -8.69 -7.14 8.87
N GLY A 131 -8.35 -6.50 7.76
CA GLY A 131 -8.16 -7.18 6.49
C GLY A 131 -6.98 -8.15 6.53
N ILE A 132 -5.88 -7.75 7.17
CA ILE A 132 -4.70 -8.61 7.32
C ILE A 132 -5.05 -9.85 8.15
N LYS A 133 -5.68 -9.68 9.30
CA LYS A 133 -6.09 -10.80 10.16
C LYS A 133 -7.05 -11.75 9.45
N LYS A 134 -8.01 -11.20 8.73
CA LYS A 134 -8.99 -11.98 7.97
C LYS A 134 -8.31 -12.94 7.00
N TYR A 135 -7.32 -12.47 6.25
CA TYR A 135 -6.60 -13.30 5.28
C TYR A 135 -5.64 -14.28 5.94
N LEU A 136 -5.02 -13.91 7.06
CA LEU A 136 -4.20 -14.84 7.84
C LEU A 136 -5.03 -15.97 8.42
N ASP A 137 -6.18 -15.65 9.03
CA ASP A 137 -7.11 -16.64 9.58
C ASP A 137 -7.66 -17.56 8.49
N LYS A 138 -8.01 -16.99 7.34
CA LYS A 138 -8.49 -17.74 6.18
C LYS A 138 -7.43 -18.70 5.65
N SER A 139 -6.17 -18.29 5.60
CA SER A 139 -5.04 -19.13 5.20
C SER A 139 -4.88 -20.32 6.13
N LYS A 140 -4.98 -20.10 7.44
CA LYS A 140 -4.94 -21.18 8.44
C LYS A 140 -6.12 -22.14 8.28
N LYS A 141 -7.33 -21.59 8.12
CA LYS A 141 -8.56 -22.37 7.95
C LYS A 141 -8.51 -23.33 6.78
N TYR A 142 -7.92 -22.93 5.66
CA TYR A 142 -7.84 -23.73 4.46
C TYR A 142 -6.50 -24.48 4.30
N GLY A 143 -5.68 -24.49 5.35
CA GLY A 143 -4.38 -25.16 5.31
C GLY A 143 -3.35 -24.50 4.43
N ILE A 144 -3.57 -23.26 4.06
CA ILE A 144 -2.59 -22.47 3.31
C ILE A 144 -1.54 -21.96 4.29
N ILE A 145 -0.28 -22.34 4.08
CA ILE A 145 0.82 -21.95 4.97
C ILE A 145 1.60 -20.82 4.32
N LEU A 146 1.64 -19.67 5.01
CA LEU A 146 2.45 -18.53 4.59
C LEU A 146 3.92 -18.80 4.90
N PRO A 147 4.87 -18.21 4.10
CA PRO A 147 6.30 -18.47 4.29
C PRO A 147 6.78 -18.38 5.73
N LYS A 148 6.38 -17.35 6.48
CA LYS A 148 6.80 -17.17 7.87
C LYS A 148 6.29 -18.26 8.81
N GLU A 149 5.16 -18.90 8.50
CA GLU A 149 4.55 -19.94 9.33
C GLU A 149 5.21 -21.30 9.13
N ARG A 150 6.03 -21.44 8.09
CA ARG A 150 6.80 -22.65 7.84
C ARG A 150 8.11 -22.71 8.62
N GLY A 151 8.38 -21.73 9.46
CA GLY A 151 9.58 -21.68 10.31
C GLY A 151 10.85 -21.22 9.61
N TRP A 152 10.73 -20.53 8.53
CA TRP A 152 11.86 -20.04 7.71
C TRP A 152 11.89 -18.53 7.52
#